data_61af47d9096751d1127fd121b19e097a
#
_entry.id   61af47d9096751d1127fd121b19e097a
#
_cell.length_a   1.000
_cell.length_b   1.000
_cell.length_c   1.000
_cell.angle_alpha   90.00
_cell.angle_beta   90.00
_cell.angle_gamma   90.00
#
_symmetry.space_group_name_H-M   'P 1'
#
loop_
_entity.id
_entity.type
_entity.pdbx_description
1 polymer ?
#
loop_
_entity_poly.entity_id
_entity_poly.type
_entity_poly.pdbx_seq_one_letter_code
_entity_poly.pdbx_strand_id
1 'polypeptide(L)'
;EAPAGEPVELIVFAAASMTETMNQLKEMYEQNNPNVTITYNFDSSGKLLTQIKEGADCDLFISAAPKQMNAMDGSLKDDAEKNPDGLDLIVTDSRVNLLENKVTLTVPAGNPKGIESFDQLSELLKNGDVMLAIGNSDVPVGQYTLKIFNYYGIDETAVANKLTYGNNVKE
;
A
#
# COMPACT_ATOMS: atom_id res chain seq x y z
N GLU A 1 32.06 -25.21 -0.98
CA GLU A 1 30.99 -24.53 -1.75
C GLU A 1 29.88 -25.55 -1.94
N ALA A 2 28.67 -25.22 -1.45
CA ALA A 2 27.50 -26.01 -1.81
C ALA A 2 27.24 -25.83 -3.31
N PRO A 3 26.83 -26.89 -4.05
CA PRO A 3 26.50 -26.74 -5.46
C PRO A 3 25.42 -25.68 -5.62
N ALA A 4 25.62 -24.75 -6.52
CA ALA A 4 24.60 -23.76 -6.87
C ALA A 4 23.34 -24.52 -7.30
N GLY A 5 22.21 -24.23 -6.64
CA GLY A 5 20.91 -24.79 -7.02
C GLY A 5 20.54 -24.40 -8.46
N GLU A 6 19.50 -25.01 -9.01
CA GLU A 6 18.98 -24.60 -10.31
C GLU A 6 18.58 -23.12 -10.28
N PRO A 7 18.76 -22.35 -11.38
CA PRO A 7 18.33 -20.97 -11.45
C PRO A 7 16.84 -20.83 -11.17
N VAL A 8 16.47 -19.92 -10.28
CA VAL A 8 15.08 -19.61 -9.88
C VAL A 8 14.84 -18.13 -10.09
N GLU A 9 13.77 -17.78 -10.81
CA GLU A 9 13.26 -16.41 -10.86
C GLU A 9 12.04 -16.29 -9.97
N LEU A 10 11.99 -15.23 -9.14
CA LEU A 10 10.85 -14.87 -8.30
C LEU A 10 10.28 -13.54 -8.76
N ILE A 11 9.01 -13.55 -9.14
CA ILE A 11 8.26 -12.36 -9.52
C ILE A 11 7.50 -11.87 -8.31
N VAL A 12 7.89 -10.71 -7.77
CA VAL A 12 7.34 -10.16 -6.54
C VAL A 12 6.60 -8.85 -6.82
N PHE A 13 5.31 -8.85 -6.55
CA PHE A 13 4.49 -7.63 -6.60
C PHE A 13 4.45 -7.01 -5.21
N ALA A 14 4.90 -5.77 -5.07
CA ALA A 14 4.98 -5.10 -3.79
C ALA A 14 4.46 -3.66 -3.84
N ALA A 15 3.78 -3.25 -2.78
CA ALA A 15 3.29 -1.87 -2.66
C ALA A 15 4.44 -0.86 -2.82
N ALA A 16 4.21 0.21 -3.56
CA ALA A 16 5.21 1.23 -3.89
C ALA A 16 5.91 1.85 -2.67
N SER A 17 5.23 1.90 -1.51
CA SER A 17 5.80 2.36 -0.24
C SER A 17 6.99 1.53 0.24
N MET A 18 7.13 0.30 -0.24
CA MET A 18 8.16 -0.65 0.19
C MET A 18 9.37 -0.69 -0.76
N THR A 19 9.38 0.09 -1.85
CA THR A 19 10.39 0.01 -2.92
C THR A 19 11.83 0.01 -2.40
N GLU A 20 12.17 0.93 -1.49
CA GLU A 20 13.55 1.05 -1.00
C GLU A 20 13.96 -0.15 -0.15
N THR A 21 13.12 -0.53 0.79
CA THR A 21 13.36 -1.67 1.69
C THR A 21 13.44 -2.99 0.91
N MET A 22 12.53 -3.18 -0.06
CA MET A 22 12.52 -4.40 -0.85
C MET A 22 13.74 -4.51 -1.77
N ASN A 23 14.22 -3.40 -2.35
CA ASN A 23 15.47 -3.42 -3.12
C ASN A 23 16.68 -3.78 -2.27
N GLN A 24 16.77 -3.26 -1.03
CA GLN A 24 17.83 -3.65 -0.10
C GLN A 24 17.73 -5.15 0.28
N LEU A 25 16.53 -5.65 0.52
CA LEU A 25 16.29 -7.07 0.82
C LEU A 25 16.67 -7.96 -0.37
N LYS A 26 16.37 -7.54 -1.61
CA LYS A 26 16.79 -8.25 -2.83
C LYS A 26 18.31 -8.41 -2.86
N GLU A 27 19.06 -7.32 -2.71
CA GLU A 27 20.53 -7.37 -2.74
C GLU A 27 21.07 -8.34 -1.69
N MET A 28 20.55 -8.29 -0.46
CA MET A 28 20.97 -9.20 0.62
C MET A 28 20.59 -10.66 0.34
N TYR A 29 19.40 -10.89 -0.24
CA TYR A 29 18.92 -12.23 -0.51
C TYR A 29 19.70 -12.89 -1.65
N GLU A 30 19.88 -12.18 -2.77
CA GLU A 30 20.62 -12.67 -3.94
C GLU A 30 22.10 -12.92 -3.64
N GLN A 31 22.73 -12.11 -2.77
CA GLN A 31 24.11 -12.36 -2.29
C GLN A 31 24.24 -13.71 -1.57
N ASN A 32 23.22 -14.11 -0.81
CA ASN A 32 23.21 -15.36 -0.07
C ASN A 32 22.64 -16.54 -0.87
N ASN A 33 21.92 -16.26 -1.96
CA ASN A 33 21.28 -17.24 -2.82
C ASN A 33 21.56 -16.91 -4.30
N PRO A 34 22.79 -17.16 -4.79
CA PRO A 34 23.24 -16.71 -6.11
C PRO A 34 22.51 -17.37 -7.30
N ASN A 35 21.73 -18.42 -7.05
CA ASN A 35 20.87 -19.06 -8.02
C ASN A 35 19.47 -18.44 -8.11
N VAL A 36 19.15 -17.47 -7.24
CA VAL A 36 17.83 -16.79 -7.23
C VAL A 36 17.95 -15.40 -7.81
N THR A 37 17.04 -15.05 -8.70
CA THR A 37 16.85 -13.68 -9.23
C THR A 37 15.47 -13.18 -8.83
N ILE A 38 15.39 -12.00 -8.21
CA ILE A 38 14.12 -11.40 -7.81
C ILE A 38 13.78 -10.27 -8.79
N THR A 39 12.60 -10.34 -9.39
CA THR A 39 12.06 -9.29 -10.25
C THR A 39 10.88 -8.62 -9.54
N TYR A 40 10.96 -7.30 -9.32
CA TYR A 40 9.88 -6.55 -8.67
C TYR A 40 8.98 -5.84 -9.65
N ASN A 41 7.69 -5.83 -9.32
CA ASN A 41 6.70 -4.91 -9.85
C ASN A 41 6.17 -4.05 -8.69
N PHE A 42 6.45 -2.75 -8.72
CA PHE A 42 6.04 -1.80 -7.69
C PHE A 42 4.94 -0.88 -8.20
N ASP A 43 3.78 -0.92 -7.58
CA ASP A 43 2.68 0.03 -7.80
C ASP A 43 1.79 0.10 -6.54
N SER A 44 0.67 0.81 -6.60
CA SER A 44 -0.34 0.73 -5.55
C SER A 44 -0.87 -0.70 -5.44
N SER A 45 -1.18 -1.12 -4.21
CA SER A 45 -1.68 -2.48 -3.97
C SER A 45 -2.96 -2.79 -4.75
N GLY A 46 -3.79 -1.77 -5.03
CA GLY A 46 -5.00 -1.91 -5.86
C GLY A 46 -4.70 -2.25 -7.31
N LYS A 47 -3.75 -1.55 -7.93
CA LYS A 47 -3.34 -1.83 -9.32
C LYS A 47 -2.65 -3.18 -9.45
N LEU A 48 -1.81 -3.56 -8.48
CA LEU A 48 -1.17 -4.87 -8.44
C LEU A 48 -2.22 -5.99 -8.33
N LEU A 49 -3.23 -5.83 -7.46
CA LEU A 49 -4.36 -6.75 -7.39
C LEU A 49 -5.07 -6.88 -8.74
N THR A 50 -5.31 -5.77 -9.45
CA THR A 50 -5.94 -5.81 -10.77
C THR A 50 -5.11 -6.62 -11.76
N GLN A 51 -3.81 -6.41 -11.82
CA GLN A 51 -2.91 -7.17 -12.69
C GLN A 51 -2.93 -8.68 -12.38
N ILE A 52 -2.93 -9.06 -11.09
CA ILE A 52 -3.03 -10.47 -10.67
C ILE A 52 -4.38 -11.06 -11.12
N LYS A 53 -5.48 -10.33 -10.97
CA LYS A 53 -6.82 -10.75 -11.43
C LYS A 53 -6.89 -10.91 -12.95
N GLU A 54 -6.12 -10.13 -13.70
CA GLU A 54 -6.00 -10.20 -15.16
C GLU A 54 -5.03 -11.30 -15.62
N GLY A 55 -4.44 -12.06 -14.69
CA GLY A 55 -3.60 -13.22 -14.96
C GLY A 55 -2.11 -12.91 -15.08
N ALA A 56 -1.64 -11.80 -14.52
CA ALA A 56 -0.21 -11.54 -14.44
C ALA A 56 0.48 -12.56 -13.51
N ASP A 57 1.63 -13.07 -13.94
CA ASP A 57 2.47 -13.96 -13.13
C ASP A 57 2.97 -13.23 -11.89
N CYS A 58 2.74 -13.83 -10.72
CA CYS A 58 3.13 -13.28 -9.43
C CYS A 58 3.35 -14.42 -8.42
N ASP A 59 4.60 -14.62 -8.00
CA ASP A 59 4.95 -15.64 -7.00
C ASP A 59 4.71 -15.15 -5.59
N LEU A 60 4.90 -13.84 -5.33
CA LEU A 60 4.71 -13.24 -4.01
C LEU A 60 4.06 -11.86 -4.14
N PHE A 61 2.94 -11.65 -3.44
CA PHE A 61 2.27 -10.37 -3.35
C PHE A 61 2.38 -9.75 -1.96
N ILE A 62 2.90 -8.53 -1.87
CA ILE A 62 3.05 -7.78 -0.62
C ILE A 62 2.19 -6.51 -0.68
N SER A 63 1.03 -6.59 -0.05
CA SER A 63 0.05 -5.49 0.00
C SER A 63 0.30 -4.56 1.19
N ALA A 64 0.10 -3.26 1.00
CA ALA A 64 0.11 -2.27 2.08
C ALA A 64 -1.15 -2.29 2.95
N ALA A 65 -2.19 -3.06 2.57
CA ALA A 65 -3.43 -3.16 3.34
C ALA A 65 -4.09 -4.53 3.24
N PRO A 66 -4.81 -4.97 4.28
CA PRO A 66 -5.51 -6.27 4.29
C PRO A 66 -6.59 -6.41 3.21
N LYS A 67 -7.20 -5.29 2.77
CA LYS A 67 -8.31 -5.30 1.80
C LYS A 67 -7.96 -6.04 0.51
N GLN A 68 -6.79 -5.76 -0.07
CA GLN A 68 -6.35 -6.36 -1.32
C GLN A 68 -6.02 -7.86 -1.14
N MET A 69 -5.47 -8.22 0.00
CA MET A 69 -5.25 -9.62 0.35
C MET A 69 -6.58 -10.37 0.54
N ASN A 70 -7.53 -9.77 1.27
CA ASN A 70 -8.84 -10.36 1.49
C ASN A 70 -9.57 -10.67 0.18
N ALA A 71 -9.45 -9.78 -0.81
CA ALA A 71 -10.13 -9.91 -2.11
C ALA A 71 -9.66 -11.10 -2.96
N MET A 72 -8.59 -11.80 -2.55
CA MET A 72 -8.04 -12.97 -3.24
C MET A 72 -7.98 -14.21 -2.34
N ASP A 73 -8.39 -14.08 -1.08
CA ASP A 73 -8.28 -15.12 -0.07
C ASP A 73 -9.46 -16.10 -0.17
N GLY A 74 -9.19 -17.31 -0.59
CA GLY A 74 -10.20 -18.36 -0.75
C GLY A 74 -10.95 -18.71 0.54
N SER A 75 -10.34 -18.48 1.72
CA SER A 75 -11.04 -18.65 2.99
C SER A 75 -12.16 -17.62 3.22
N LEU A 76 -12.15 -16.53 2.46
CA LEU A 76 -13.14 -15.44 2.49
C LEU A 76 -14.05 -15.42 1.26
N LYS A 77 -14.01 -16.42 0.40
CA LYS A 77 -14.77 -16.47 -0.87
C LYS A 77 -16.27 -16.31 -0.73
N ASP A 78 -16.82 -16.70 0.42
CA ASP A 78 -18.26 -16.60 0.72
C ASP A 78 -18.63 -15.26 1.43
N ASP A 79 -17.65 -14.41 1.71
CA ASP A 79 -17.80 -13.07 2.31
C ASP A 79 -17.78 -12.00 1.21
N ALA A 80 -18.96 -11.64 0.69
CA ALA A 80 -19.08 -10.68 -0.41
C ALA A 80 -18.58 -9.27 -0.06
N GLU A 81 -18.40 -8.93 1.22
CA GLU A 81 -17.82 -7.65 1.64
C GLU A 81 -16.28 -7.64 1.53
N LYS A 82 -15.64 -8.77 1.85
CA LYS A 82 -14.18 -8.90 1.87
C LYS A 82 -13.62 -9.44 0.56
N ASN A 83 -14.31 -10.39 -0.06
CA ASN A 83 -13.92 -11.03 -1.32
C ASN A 83 -15.12 -11.03 -2.29
N PRO A 84 -15.46 -9.86 -2.87
CA PRO A 84 -16.68 -9.70 -3.68
C PRO A 84 -16.71 -10.54 -4.95
N ASP A 85 -15.56 -10.95 -5.46
CA ASP A 85 -15.44 -11.76 -6.67
C ASP A 85 -15.30 -13.27 -6.37
N GLY A 86 -15.27 -13.66 -5.09
CA GLY A 86 -15.14 -15.05 -4.65
C GLY A 86 -13.81 -15.71 -5.08
N LEU A 87 -12.74 -14.94 -5.20
CA LEU A 87 -11.46 -15.43 -5.70
C LEU A 87 -10.73 -16.31 -4.68
N ASP A 88 -9.95 -17.25 -5.20
CA ASP A 88 -9.07 -18.14 -4.42
C ASP A 88 -7.71 -18.21 -5.15
N LEU A 89 -6.90 -17.15 -4.97
CA LEU A 89 -5.61 -16.97 -5.65
C LEU A 89 -4.42 -17.02 -4.69
N ILE A 90 -4.67 -17.12 -3.38
CA ILE A 90 -3.62 -17.22 -2.37
C ILE A 90 -3.43 -18.70 -2.00
N VAL A 91 -2.20 -19.19 -2.07
CA VAL A 91 -1.87 -20.53 -1.60
C VAL A 91 -2.28 -20.66 -0.13
N THR A 92 -3.04 -21.71 0.17
CA THR A 92 -3.57 -21.99 1.51
C THR A 92 -2.45 -21.90 2.57
N ASP A 93 -2.72 -21.22 3.67
CA ASP A 93 -1.81 -21.01 4.81
C ASP A 93 -0.51 -20.22 4.51
N SER A 94 -0.36 -19.65 3.30
CA SER A 94 0.81 -18.84 2.95
C SER A 94 0.70 -17.37 3.36
N ARG A 95 -0.50 -16.90 3.72
CA ARG A 95 -0.75 -15.51 4.09
C ARG A 95 -0.18 -15.19 5.48
N VAL A 96 0.67 -14.16 5.55
CA VAL A 96 1.25 -13.65 6.80
C VAL A 96 1.01 -12.16 6.96
N ASN A 97 0.77 -11.72 8.19
CA ASN A 97 0.81 -10.30 8.54
C ASN A 97 2.26 -9.93 8.86
N LEU A 98 2.91 -9.27 7.91
CA LEU A 98 4.34 -8.99 7.98
C LEU A 98 4.66 -7.81 8.90
N LEU A 99 3.91 -6.70 8.78
CA LEU A 99 4.14 -5.42 9.45
C LEU A 99 2.81 -4.72 9.78
N GLU A 100 2.85 -3.80 10.74
CA GLU A 100 1.81 -2.80 10.93
C GLU A 100 2.13 -1.55 10.13
N ASN A 101 1.14 -1.02 9.41
CA ASN A 101 1.23 0.27 8.74
C ASN A 101 0.43 1.32 9.52
N LYS A 102 1.03 2.51 9.69
CA LYS A 102 0.40 3.67 10.35
C LYS A 102 0.45 4.87 9.42
N VAL A 103 -0.69 5.55 9.27
CA VAL A 103 -0.74 6.83 8.57
C VAL A 103 -0.21 7.90 9.51
N THR A 104 0.73 8.70 9.01
CA THR A 104 1.31 9.83 9.72
C THR A 104 1.03 11.13 8.97
N LEU A 105 0.89 12.22 9.71
CA LEU A 105 0.86 13.56 9.15
C LEU A 105 2.30 14.06 8.98
N THR A 106 2.67 14.38 7.75
CA THR A 106 3.97 14.99 7.43
C THR A 106 3.77 16.47 7.12
N VAL A 107 4.71 17.29 7.57
CA VAL A 107 4.73 18.73 7.32
C VAL A 107 6.04 19.14 6.65
N PRO A 108 6.09 20.26 5.90
CA PRO A 108 7.33 20.78 5.35
C PRO A 108 8.38 21.03 6.42
N ALA A 109 9.65 21.01 6.03
CA ALA A 109 10.76 21.29 6.94
C ALA A 109 10.58 22.65 7.66
N GLY A 110 10.79 22.64 8.98
CA GLY A 110 10.56 23.81 9.83
C GLY A 110 9.10 24.05 10.20
N ASN A 111 8.16 23.22 9.74
CA ASN A 111 6.74 23.30 10.08
C ASN A 111 6.16 24.73 10.02
N PRO A 112 6.17 25.41 8.86
CA PRO A 112 5.87 26.85 8.77
C PRO A 112 4.42 27.22 9.17
N LYS A 113 3.51 26.24 9.25
CA LYS A 113 2.12 26.43 9.67
C LYS A 113 1.89 26.02 11.14
N GLY A 114 2.92 25.55 11.86
CA GLY A 114 2.83 25.14 13.26
C GLY A 114 1.86 23.99 13.51
N ILE A 115 1.73 23.04 12.57
CA ILE A 115 0.79 21.92 12.66
C ILE A 115 1.43 20.80 13.50
N GLU A 116 0.89 20.55 14.68
CA GLU A 116 1.39 19.54 15.63
C GLU A 116 0.40 18.39 15.89
N SER A 117 -0.82 18.52 15.38
CA SER A 117 -1.88 17.51 15.56
C SER A 117 -2.86 17.46 14.41
N PHE A 118 -3.63 16.36 14.33
CA PHE A 118 -4.74 16.25 13.39
C PHE A 118 -5.90 17.20 13.71
N ASP A 119 -6.10 17.58 14.97
CA ASP A 119 -7.11 18.57 15.36
C ASP A 119 -6.79 19.93 14.72
N GLN A 120 -5.52 20.39 14.84
CA GLN A 120 -5.08 21.63 14.20
C GLN A 120 -5.17 21.56 12.68
N LEU A 121 -4.80 20.43 12.06
CA LEU A 121 -4.98 20.23 10.62
C LEU A 121 -6.45 20.35 10.23
N SER A 122 -7.36 19.73 11.00
CA SER A 122 -8.81 19.80 10.75
C SER A 122 -9.30 21.24 10.75
N GLU A 123 -8.93 22.04 11.73
CA GLU A 123 -9.29 23.46 11.81
C GLU A 123 -8.71 24.26 10.62
N LEU A 124 -7.46 24.02 10.26
CA LEU A 124 -6.82 24.70 9.13
C LEU A 124 -7.43 24.30 7.77
N LEU A 125 -7.83 23.04 7.62
CA LEU A 125 -8.55 22.58 6.41
C LEU A 125 -9.92 23.24 6.29
N LYS A 126 -10.65 23.36 7.40
CA LYS A 126 -11.99 23.98 7.41
C LYS A 126 -11.91 25.50 7.21
N ASN A 127 -11.05 26.18 7.95
CA ASN A 127 -11.10 27.63 8.13
C ASN A 127 -9.84 28.38 7.71
N GLY A 128 -8.73 27.69 7.46
CA GLY A 128 -7.42 28.27 7.19
C GLY A 128 -6.99 28.18 5.73
N ASP A 129 -5.73 28.57 5.52
CA ASP A 129 -5.02 28.49 4.25
C ASP A 129 -3.95 27.39 4.33
N VAL A 130 -4.33 26.16 4.02
CA VAL A 130 -3.46 24.98 4.00
C VAL A 130 -3.81 24.11 2.81
N MET A 131 -2.78 23.53 2.17
CA MET A 131 -2.90 22.49 1.16
C MET A 131 -2.48 21.16 1.75
N LEU A 132 -3.20 20.10 1.45
CA LEU A 132 -2.92 18.75 1.90
C LEU A 132 -2.84 17.79 0.70
N ALA A 133 -1.71 17.08 0.58
CA ALA A 133 -1.58 15.98 -0.36
C ALA A 133 -2.06 14.68 0.31
N ILE A 134 -2.94 13.95 -0.37
CA ILE A 134 -3.49 12.66 0.08
C ILE A 134 -3.45 11.64 -1.06
N GLY A 135 -3.54 10.36 -0.74
CA GLY A 135 -3.79 9.34 -1.77
C GLY A 135 -5.22 9.42 -2.27
N ASN A 136 -5.46 9.05 -3.53
CA ASN A 136 -6.81 8.88 -4.05
C ASN A 136 -7.51 7.67 -3.38
N SER A 137 -8.82 7.51 -3.59
CA SER A 137 -9.64 6.46 -2.98
C SER A 137 -9.23 5.03 -3.35
N ASP A 138 -8.48 4.84 -4.43
CA ASP A 138 -8.08 3.52 -4.93
C ASP A 138 -6.81 2.99 -4.27
N VAL A 139 -6.11 3.85 -3.52
CA VAL A 139 -4.89 3.46 -2.81
C VAL A 139 -5.11 3.38 -1.30
N PRO A 140 -4.41 2.48 -0.58
CA PRO A 140 -4.60 2.27 0.86
C PRO A 140 -4.47 3.54 1.70
N VAL A 141 -3.47 4.38 1.43
CA VAL A 141 -3.28 5.64 2.16
C VAL A 141 -4.46 6.59 2.00
N GLY A 142 -5.07 6.67 0.82
CA GLY A 142 -6.29 7.45 0.59
C GLY A 142 -7.47 6.92 1.38
N GLN A 143 -7.68 5.60 1.37
CA GLN A 143 -8.75 4.96 2.15
C GLN A 143 -8.60 5.20 3.66
N TYR A 144 -7.39 5.19 4.19
CA TYR A 144 -7.13 5.55 5.59
C TYR A 144 -7.33 7.04 5.85
N THR A 145 -6.95 7.91 4.93
CA THR A 145 -7.19 9.35 5.04
C THR A 145 -8.68 9.68 5.13
N LEU A 146 -9.53 9.03 4.33
CA LEU A 146 -10.98 9.20 4.41
C LEU A 146 -11.54 8.76 5.77
N LYS A 147 -11.00 7.72 6.39
CA LYS A 147 -11.37 7.32 7.76
C LYS A 147 -10.97 8.37 8.78
N ILE A 148 -9.79 8.99 8.63
CA ILE A 148 -9.33 10.09 9.48
C ILE A 148 -10.25 11.31 9.28
N PHE A 149 -10.58 11.68 8.06
CA PHE A 149 -11.50 12.77 7.75
C PHE A 149 -12.86 12.56 8.42
N ASN A 150 -13.41 11.35 8.30
CA ASN A 150 -14.68 11.01 8.94
C ASN A 150 -14.60 11.15 10.48
N TYR A 151 -13.52 10.69 11.10
CA TYR A 151 -13.31 10.81 12.55
C TYR A 151 -13.27 12.27 13.02
N TYR A 152 -12.61 13.16 12.25
CA TYR A 152 -12.50 14.59 12.58
C TYR A 152 -13.65 15.45 12.01
N GLY A 153 -14.66 14.84 11.40
CA GLY A 153 -15.79 15.55 10.80
C GLY A 153 -15.35 16.50 9.67
N ILE A 154 -14.37 16.09 8.87
CA ILE A 154 -13.92 16.81 7.68
C ILE A 154 -14.71 16.29 6.48
N ASP A 155 -15.50 17.15 5.87
CA ASP A 155 -16.16 16.85 4.59
C ASP A 155 -15.14 17.06 3.46
N GLU A 156 -14.72 15.96 2.82
CA GLU A 156 -13.77 15.97 1.71
C GLU A 156 -14.22 16.90 0.59
N THR A 157 -15.51 16.90 0.27
CA THR A 157 -16.08 17.76 -0.78
C THR A 157 -15.98 19.24 -0.44
N ALA A 158 -16.20 19.60 0.81
CA ALA A 158 -16.11 20.98 1.29
C ALA A 158 -14.67 21.53 1.28
N VAL A 159 -13.67 20.65 1.39
CA VAL A 159 -12.24 21.04 1.39
C VAL A 159 -11.51 20.65 0.09
N ALA A 160 -12.22 20.20 -0.94
CA ALA A 160 -11.63 19.66 -2.16
C ALA A 160 -10.64 20.61 -2.86
N ASN A 161 -10.88 21.92 -2.77
CA ASN A 161 -9.99 22.95 -3.32
C ASN A 161 -8.65 23.06 -2.56
N LYS A 162 -8.51 22.41 -1.43
CA LYS A 162 -7.28 22.34 -0.60
C LYS A 162 -6.58 20.98 -0.68
N LEU A 163 -7.11 20.05 -1.46
CA LEU A 163 -6.58 18.70 -1.59
C LEU A 163 -5.86 18.52 -2.94
N THR A 164 -4.79 17.74 -2.89
CA THR A 164 -4.11 17.15 -4.05
C THR A 164 -4.08 15.64 -3.89
N TYR A 165 -4.29 14.90 -4.97
CA TYR A 165 -4.44 13.46 -4.94
C TYR A 165 -3.29 12.78 -5.68
N GLY A 166 -2.57 11.87 -4.99
CA GLY A 166 -1.56 11.00 -5.58
C GLY A 166 -2.12 9.61 -5.89
N ASN A 167 -1.51 8.93 -6.86
CA ASN A 167 -1.89 7.57 -7.26
C ASN A 167 -1.13 6.49 -6.46
N ASN A 168 -0.17 6.90 -5.68
CA ASN A 168 0.56 6.07 -4.73
C ASN A 168 1.20 6.95 -3.65
N VAL A 169 1.81 6.31 -2.63
CA VAL A 169 2.37 7.02 -1.48
C VAL A 169 3.65 7.83 -1.77
N LYS A 170 4.24 7.70 -2.97
CA LYS A 170 5.45 8.44 -3.38
C LYS A 170 5.17 9.71 -4.18
N GLU A 171 3.96 9.86 -4.71
CA GLU A 171 3.49 11.08 -5.37
C GLU A 171 3.04 12.13 -4.35
#